data_c1ce3b806ed763bb614f308918a61b46
#
_entry.id   c1ce3b806ed763bb614f308918a61b46
#
_cell.length_a   1.000
_cell.length_b   1.000
_cell.length_c   1.000
_cell.angle_alpha   90.00
_cell.angle_beta   90.00
_cell.angle_gamma   90.00
#
_symmetry.space_group_name_H-M   'P 1'
#
loop_
_entity.id
_entity.type
_entity.pdbx_description
1 polymer ?
#
loop_
_entity_poly.entity_id
_entity_poly.type
_entity_poly.pdbx_seq_one_letter_code
_entity_poly.pdbx_strand_id
1 'polypeptide(L)'
;MSVSLPTLDSRLAGRWAQLVFGVIAMMMIANLQYGWTLFVKPIQHAHGWSIAEIQWAFSIFIALETWLTPAGGWFVDYLGPNRGPKVAVAAGGILVACAWVINAYADTLGMLYLGAAISGLGAGAIYATCVGNAMKWFPDRRGLAVGITAAGFGAGAALTVVPIKMMIAAQGYSATFLLFGIVQGFILFVIAWMLRGPRPGDVPVVIVKKVVQQSARSFTPREMLATPVFWLLYVMFFMISASGLMATAQLALIASDFKISNTVLFLGGSTLAVALVVDNVMNGAARPFFGWVSDQIGREQTMIIAFSLGGISYLLLGSYGTNPWAFVIFAALIFFTWGEIFSLFPSTCTDTFGPKYATVNAALLYTAKGASALLVPFANVLKEATGSWYSVFLAATIMNFLVVFLAIFVLRPLRRSQNAAVDPMMGQGTAAE
;
A
#
# COMPACT_ATOMS: atom_id res chain seq x y z
N MET A 1 -11.92 -29.11 35.28
CA MET A 1 -11.39 -28.78 33.93
C MET A 1 -10.13 -28.00 34.09
N SER A 2 -8.96 -28.63 33.91
CA SER A 2 -7.66 -27.94 33.94
C SER A 2 -7.51 -27.16 32.65
N VAL A 3 -7.58 -25.81 32.72
CA VAL A 3 -7.27 -24.96 31.61
C VAL A 3 -5.72 -24.97 31.44
N SER A 4 -5.25 -25.83 30.54
CA SER A 4 -3.85 -25.82 30.15
C SER A 4 -3.50 -24.48 29.50
N LEU A 5 -2.57 -23.74 30.10
CA LEU A 5 -2.04 -22.53 29.47
C LEU A 5 -1.47 -22.89 28.09
N PRO A 6 -1.78 -22.14 27.02
CA PRO A 6 -1.26 -22.42 25.70
C PRO A 6 0.27 -22.36 25.72
N THR A 7 0.92 -23.35 25.14
CA THR A 7 2.38 -23.40 24.98
C THR A 7 2.89 -22.20 24.17
N LEU A 8 4.15 -21.82 24.32
CA LEU A 8 4.76 -20.71 23.58
C LEU A 8 4.57 -20.89 22.07
N ASP A 9 4.76 -22.11 21.56
CA ASP A 9 4.55 -22.48 20.15
C ASP A 9 3.10 -22.24 19.69
N SER A 10 2.11 -22.52 20.54
CA SER A 10 0.71 -22.27 20.19
C SER A 10 0.36 -20.78 20.17
N ARG A 11 1.01 -19.97 21.01
CA ARG A 11 0.84 -18.51 21.02
C ARG A 11 1.47 -17.85 19.78
N LEU A 12 2.69 -18.24 19.41
CA LEU A 12 3.39 -17.77 18.22
C LEU A 12 2.73 -18.24 16.92
N ALA A 13 2.03 -19.36 16.96
CA ALA A 13 1.28 -19.88 15.84
C ALA A 13 -0.10 -19.22 15.66
N GLY A 14 -0.56 -18.43 16.63
CA GLY A 14 -1.86 -17.75 16.59
C GLY A 14 -1.97 -16.66 15.53
N ARG A 15 -3.19 -16.42 15.01
CA ARG A 15 -3.44 -15.45 13.92
C ARG A 15 -2.95 -14.03 14.23
N TRP A 16 -3.05 -13.57 15.46
CA TRP A 16 -2.59 -12.23 15.85
C TRP A 16 -1.07 -12.12 15.86
N ALA A 17 -0.36 -13.18 16.28
CA ALA A 17 1.10 -13.20 16.20
C ALA A 17 1.56 -13.16 14.73
N GLN A 18 0.90 -13.91 13.85
CA GLN A 18 1.19 -13.88 12.41
C GLN A 18 0.94 -12.51 11.78
N LEU A 19 -0.08 -11.79 12.24
CA LEU A 19 -0.33 -10.40 11.84
C LEU A 19 0.82 -9.48 12.30
N VAL A 20 1.23 -9.58 13.56
CA VAL A 20 2.34 -8.78 14.12
C VAL A 20 3.63 -9.03 13.36
N PHE A 21 3.96 -10.29 13.05
CA PHE A 21 5.15 -10.61 12.24
C PHE A 21 5.07 -10.02 10.84
N GLY A 22 3.88 -10.04 10.20
CA GLY A 22 3.63 -9.37 8.94
C GLY A 22 3.83 -7.86 9.02
N VAL A 23 3.33 -7.21 10.08
CA VAL A 23 3.52 -5.77 10.32
C VAL A 23 5.00 -5.42 10.48
N ILE A 24 5.76 -6.20 11.28
CA ILE A 24 7.20 -5.97 11.47
C ILE A 24 7.93 -6.12 10.13
N ALA A 25 7.62 -7.15 9.35
CA ALA A 25 8.22 -7.33 8.02
C ALA A 25 7.93 -6.13 7.08
N MET A 26 6.70 -5.62 7.11
CA MET A 26 6.31 -4.42 6.35
C MET A 26 7.07 -3.16 6.81
N MET A 27 7.30 -3.01 8.12
CA MET A 27 8.08 -1.90 8.68
C MET A 27 9.52 -1.93 8.19
N MET A 28 10.11 -3.12 8.05
CA MET A 28 11.51 -3.28 7.63
C MET A 28 11.76 -2.91 6.16
N ILE A 29 10.77 -2.97 5.30
CA ILE A 29 10.91 -2.60 3.87
C ILE A 29 10.47 -1.16 3.58
N ALA A 30 9.85 -0.47 4.53
CA ALA A 30 9.28 0.86 4.35
C ALA A 30 10.30 1.93 3.90
N ASN A 31 11.53 1.85 4.41
CA ASN A 31 12.57 2.84 4.14
C ASN A 31 13.09 2.83 2.71
N LEU A 32 12.98 1.71 2.01
CA LEU A 32 13.34 1.63 0.60
C LEU A 32 12.54 2.63 -0.25
N GLN A 33 11.31 2.90 0.14
CA GLN A 33 10.45 3.89 -0.51
C GLN A 33 10.50 5.24 0.20
N TYR A 34 10.12 5.31 1.45
CA TYR A 34 9.90 6.57 2.16
C TYR A 34 11.17 7.21 2.70
N GLY A 35 12.21 6.41 2.96
CA GLY A 35 13.53 6.89 3.37
C GLY A 35 14.41 7.39 2.21
N TRP A 36 14.09 7.01 0.98
CA TRP A 36 14.93 7.29 -0.20
C TRP A 36 15.31 8.78 -0.36
N THR A 37 14.35 9.67 -0.14
CA THR A 37 14.55 11.11 -0.29
C THR A 37 15.66 11.69 0.58
N LEU A 38 15.98 11.03 1.71
CA LEU A 38 17.06 11.44 2.60
C LEU A 38 18.45 11.16 2.02
N PHE A 39 18.56 10.21 1.11
CA PHE A 39 19.81 9.79 0.49
C PHE A 39 20.15 10.57 -0.78
N VAL A 40 19.15 11.15 -1.46
CA VAL A 40 19.32 11.82 -2.77
C VAL A 40 20.40 12.91 -2.75
N LYS A 41 20.29 13.88 -1.83
CA LYS A 41 21.28 14.95 -1.70
C LYS A 41 22.67 14.46 -1.28
N PRO A 42 22.82 13.60 -0.26
CA PRO A 42 24.13 13.01 0.09
C PRO A 42 24.81 12.28 -1.08
N ILE A 43 24.06 11.49 -1.87
CA ILE A 43 24.58 10.83 -3.07
C ILE A 43 25.00 11.85 -4.13
N GLN A 44 24.17 12.86 -4.38
CA GLN A 44 24.49 13.95 -5.31
C GLN A 44 25.80 14.64 -4.94
N HIS A 45 25.96 14.99 -3.67
CA HIS A 45 27.20 15.64 -3.20
C HIS A 45 28.43 14.76 -3.31
N ALA A 46 28.30 13.44 -3.13
CA ALA A 46 29.42 12.50 -3.17
C ALA A 46 29.89 12.19 -4.60
N HIS A 47 28.97 12.09 -5.56
CA HIS A 47 29.27 11.60 -6.91
C HIS A 47 29.09 12.66 -8.00
N GLY A 48 28.49 13.82 -7.71
CA GLY A 48 28.21 14.86 -8.70
C GLY A 48 27.11 14.51 -9.72
N TRP A 49 26.39 13.40 -9.50
CA TRP A 49 25.27 13.00 -10.38
C TRP A 49 24.11 13.97 -10.26
N SER A 50 23.33 14.14 -11.33
CA SER A 50 22.13 14.95 -11.28
C SER A 50 21.05 14.30 -10.43
N ILE A 51 20.17 15.11 -9.81
CA ILE A 51 19.03 14.60 -9.04
C ILE A 51 18.13 13.72 -9.92
N ALA A 52 17.97 14.07 -11.20
CA ALA A 52 17.16 13.30 -12.13
C ALA A 52 17.72 11.89 -12.35
N GLU A 53 19.04 11.76 -12.52
CA GLU A 53 19.71 10.47 -12.65
C GLU A 53 19.53 9.62 -11.38
N ILE A 54 19.72 10.22 -10.19
CA ILE A 54 19.54 9.54 -8.91
C ILE A 54 18.07 9.08 -8.73
N GLN A 55 17.12 9.90 -9.14
CA GLN A 55 15.68 9.58 -9.01
C GLN A 55 15.23 8.44 -9.95
N TRP A 56 15.95 8.13 -11.03
CA TRP A 56 15.67 6.92 -11.80
C TRP A 56 15.79 5.65 -10.96
N ALA A 57 16.69 5.61 -9.99
CA ALA A 57 16.78 4.48 -9.06
C ALA A 57 15.46 4.27 -8.30
N PHE A 58 14.83 5.35 -7.83
CA PHE A 58 13.51 5.28 -7.19
C PHE A 58 12.41 4.77 -8.14
N SER A 59 12.41 5.25 -9.37
CA SER A 59 11.45 4.81 -10.39
C SER A 59 11.60 3.31 -10.71
N ILE A 60 12.83 2.82 -10.83
CA ILE A 60 13.13 1.40 -11.04
C ILE A 60 12.65 0.57 -9.85
N PHE A 61 12.92 1.04 -8.62
CA PHE A 61 12.44 0.39 -7.40
C PHE A 61 10.91 0.22 -7.41
N ILE A 62 10.15 1.31 -7.63
CA ILE A 62 8.68 1.30 -7.62
C ILE A 62 8.12 0.40 -8.73
N ALA A 63 8.70 0.47 -9.94
CA ALA A 63 8.25 -0.35 -11.07
C ALA A 63 8.40 -1.84 -10.75
N LEU A 64 9.56 -2.26 -10.24
CA LEU A 64 9.83 -3.66 -9.94
C LEU A 64 9.10 -4.13 -8.66
N GLU A 65 8.97 -3.26 -7.65
CA GLU A 65 8.17 -3.53 -6.45
C GLU A 65 6.73 -3.87 -6.81
N THR A 66 6.13 -3.17 -7.77
CA THR A 66 4.71 -3.33 -8.09
C THR A 66 4.46 -4.36 -9.18
N TRP A 67 5.20 -4.31 -10.29
CA TRP A 67 4.90 -5.13 -11.46
C TRP A 67 5.40 -6.57 -11.35
N LEU A 68 6.42 -6.84 -10.55
CA LEU A 68 6.91 -8.19 -10.28
C LEU A 68 6.31 -8.83 -9.02
N THR A 69 5.57 -8.05 -8.22
CA THR A 69 4.83 -8.55 -7.05
C THR A 69 3.92 -9.76 -7.37
N PRO A 70 3.23 -9.85 -8.52
CA PRO A 70 2.45 -11.04 -8.89
C PRO A 70 3.28 -12.32 -8.99
N ALA A 71 4.51 -12.25 -9.51
CA ALA A 71 5.40 -13.42 -9.57
C ALA A 71 5.77 -13.91 -8.17
N GLY A 72 6.09 -12.98 -7.25
CA GLY A 72 6.32 -13.30 -5.84
C GLY A 72 5.08 -13.90 -5.17
N GLY A 73 3.91 -13.32 -5.40
CA GLY A 73 2.63 -13.82 -4.89
C GLY A 73 2.29 -15.23 -5.40
N TRP A 74 2.49 -15.48 -6.69
CA TRP A 74 2.33 -16.81 -7.28
C TRP A 74 3.27 -17.83 -6.62
N PHE A 75 4.51 -17.47 -6.42
CA PHE A 75 5.50 -18.34 -5.78
C PHE A 75 5.11 -18.71 -4.34
N VAL A 76 4.58 -17.74 -3.57
CA VAL A 76 4.06 -17.97 -2.22
C VAL A 76 2.88 -18.96 -2.24
N ASP A 77 1.92 -18.75 -3.12
CA ASP A 77 0.73 -19.58 -3.23
C ASP A 77 1.07 -21.00 -3.74
N TYR A 78 2.07 -21.12 -4.63
CA TYR A 78 2.59 -22.40 -5.14
C TYR A 78 3.29 -23.22 -4.04
N LEU A 79 4.14 -22.62 -3.23
CA LEU A 79 4.83 -23.29 -2.12
C LEU A 79 3.90 -23.67 -0.95
N GLY A 80 2.70 -23.09 -0.93
CA GLY A 80 1.68 -23.36 0.06
C GLY A 80 1.91 -22.72 1.43
N PRO A 81 1.00 -22.97 2.40
CA PRO A 81 0.92 -22.19 3.62
C PRO A 81 2.12 -22.35 4.56
N ASN A 82 2.77 -23.51 4.57
CA ASN A 82 3.89 -23.76 5.49
C ASN A 82 5.21 -23.17 5.01
N ARG A 83 5.50 -23.21 3.71
CA ARG A 83 6.78 -22.83 3.12
C ARG A 83 6.72 -21.48 2.43
N GLY A 84 5.61 -21.15 1.78
CA GLY A 84 5.47 -19.95 0.96
C GLY A 84 5.87 -18.67 1.70
N PRO A 85 5.22 -18.30 2.81
CA PRO A 85 5.55 -17.08 3.54
C PRO A 85 7.00 -17.07 4.06
N LYS A 86 7.50 -18.20 4.56
CA LYS A 86 8.88 -18.31 5.06
C LYS A 86 9.90 -18.04 3.98
N VAL A 87 9.81 -18.75 2.87
CA VAL A 87 10.79 -18.68 1.78
C VAL A 87 10.74 -17.30 1.10
N ALA A 88 9.54 -16.77 0.85
CA ALA A 88 9.39 -15.48 0.19
C ALA A 88 9.91 -14.32 1.04
N VAL A 89 9.64 -14.31 2.36
CA VAL A 89 10.14 -13.25 3.25
C VAL A 89 11.63 -13.40 3.51
N ALA A 90 12.16 -14.64 3.64
CA ALA A 90 13.60 -14.86 3.78
C ALA A 90 14.38 -14.43 2.53
N ALA A 91 13.92 -14.86 1.35
CA ALA A 91 14.55 -14.46 0.08
C ALA A 91 14.43 -12.95 -0.15
N GLY A 92 13.26 -12.37 0.10
CA GLY A 92 13.03 -10.93 0.02
C GLY A 92 13.94 -10.16 0.98
N GLY A 93 14.10 -10.63 2.22
CA GLY A 93 15.01 -10.02 3.20
C GLY A 93 16.48 -10.06 2.78
N ILE A 94 16.92 -11.17 2.19
CA ILE A 94 18.29 -11.28 1.61
C ILE A 94 18.45 -10.29 0.45
N LEU A 95 17.47 -10.21 -0.46
CA LEU A 95 17.51 -9.26 -1.58
C LEU A 95 17.57 -7.81 -1.09
N VAL A 96 16.76 -7.46 -0.10
CA VAL A 96 16.78 -6.13 0.52
C VAL A 96 18.13 -5.80 1.15
N ALA A 97 18.70 -6.73 1.92
CA ALA A 97 20.04 -6.55 2.51
C ALA A 97 21.12 -6.38 1.43
N CYS A 98 21.13 -7.25 0.41
CA CYS A 98 22.06 -7.14 -0.71
C CYS A 98 21.92 -5.82 -1.45
N ALA A 99 20.69 -5.35 -1.68
CA ALA A 99 20.41 -4.07 -2.33
C ALA A 99 20.99 -2.87 -1.56
N TRP A 100 20.80 -2.85 -0.24
CA TRP A 100 21.38 -1.83 0.63
C TRP A 100 22.93 -1.85 0.59
N VAL A 101 23.53 -3.04 0.60
CA VAL A 101 24.99 -3.20 0.47
C VAL A 101 25.47 -2.70 -0.90
N ILE A 102 24.80 -3.07 -1.99
CA ILE A 102 25.13 -2.57 -3.33
C ILE A 102 25.06 -1.05 -3.37
N ASN A 103 23.98 -0.45 -2.83
CA ASN A 103 23.81 1.00 -2.80
C ASN A 103 24.86 1.71 -1.93
N ALA A 104 25.36 1.05 -0.87
CA ALA A 104 26.41 1.59 -0.02
C ALA A 104 27.77 1.72 -0.75
N TYR A 105 28.04 0.84 -1.70
CA TYR A 105 29.26 0.81 -2.50
C TYR A 105 29.05 1.20 -3.97
N ALA A 106 27.93 1.87 -4.28
CA ALA A 106 27.60 2.23 -5.66
C ALA A 106 28.44 3.41 -6.15
N ASP A 107 29.51 3.12 -6.90
CA ASP A 107 30.37 4.11 -7.52
C ASP A 107 29.90 4.53 -8.94
N THR A 108 28.88 3.84 -9.46
CA THR A 108 28.26 4.14 -10.75
C THR A 108 26.74 4.17 -10.64
N LEU A 109 26.08 4.94 -11.51
CA LEU A 109 24.63 4.94 -11.64
C LEU A 109 24.07 3.54 -11.92
N GLY A 110 24.79 2.75 -12.73
CA GLY A 110 24.41 1.36 -13.02
C GLY A 110 24.33 0.48 -11.77
N MET A 111 25.27 0.62 -10.83
CA MET A 111 25.24 -0.09 -9.54
C MET A 111 24.08 0.41 -8.67
N LEU A 112 23.81 1.71 -8.63
CA LEU A 112 22.69 2.29 -7.90
C LEU A 112 21.35 1.76 -8.44
N TYR A 113 21.20 1.68 -9.77
CA TYR A 113 20.01 1.13 -10.43
C TYR A 113 19.85 -0.36 -10.20
N LEU A 114 20.96 -1.12 -10.19
CA LEU A 114 20.95 -2.54 -9.85
C LEU A 114 20.47 -2.76 -8.39
N GLY A 115 21.01 -1.99 -7.44
CA GLY A 115 20.57 -2.04 -6.05
C GLY A 115 19.06 -1.69 -5.92
N ALA A 116 18.60 -0.65 -6.63
CA ALA A 116 17.20 -0.30 -6.68
C ALA A 116 16.32 -1.41 -7.27
N ALA A 117 16.78 -2.07 -8.33
CA ALA A 117 16.06 -3.20 -8.94
C ALA A 117 15.92 -4.38 -7.98
N ILE A 118 17.02 -4.76 -7.35
CA ILE A 118 17.06 -5.88 -6.37
C ILE A 118 16.18 -5.55 -5.14
N SER A 119 16.20 -4.31 -4.66
CA SER A 119 15.35 -3.88 -3.55
C SER A 119 13.86 -3.92 -3.90
N GLY A 120 13.50 -3.53 -5.13
CA GLY A 120 12.12 -3.60 -5.61
C GLY A 120 11.59 -5.03 -5.65
N LEU A 121 12.39 -5.98 -6.17
CA LEU A 121 12.06 -7.41 -6.13
C LEU A 121 11.85 -7.92 -4.72
N GLY A 122 12.77 -7.62 -3.80
CA GLY A 122 12.71 -8.07 -2.41
C GLY A 122 11.50 -7.47 -1.67
N ALA A 123 11.29 -6.16 -1.79
CA ALA A 123 10.18 -5.46 -1.15
C ALA A 123 8.82 -5.93 -1.69
N GLY A 124 8.68 -6.10 -3.01
CA GLY A 124 7.46 -6.58 -3.64
C GLY A 124 7.07 -7.98 -3.17
N ALA A 125 8.04 -8.91 -3.07
CA ALA A 125 7.79 -10.25 -2.56
C ALA A 125 7.33 -10.24 -1.09
N ILE A 126 7.96 -9.43 -0.24
CA ILE A 126 7.58 -9.31 1.18
C ILE A 126 6.19 -8.67 1.30
N TYR A 127 5.93 -7.59 0.56
CA TYR A 127 4.64 -6.90 0.56
C TYR A 127 3.49 -7.85 0.20
N ALA A 128 3.59 -8.53 -0.95
CA ALA A 128 2.59 -9.50 -1.39
C ALA A 128 2.35 -10.60 -0.36
N THR A 129 3.45 -11.13 0.21
CA THR A 129 3.39 -12.20 1.21
C THR A 129 2.65 -11.75 2.47
N CYS A 130 3.00 -10.60 3.03
CA CYS A 130 2.40 -10.11 4.28
C CYS A 130 0.92 -9.77 4.10
N VAL A 131 0.56 -9.08 3.02
CA VAL A 131 -0.84 -8.76 2.70
C VAL A 131 -1.64 -10.02 2.41
N GLY A 132 -1.13 -10.93 1.56
CA GLY A 132 -1.78 -12.19 1.24
C GLY A 132 -1.99 -13.09 2.47
N ASN A 133 -0.98 -13.14 3.35
CA ASN A 133 -1.05 -13.91 4.59
C ASN A 133 -2.10 -13.34 5.55
N ALA A 134 -2.15 -12.02 5.72
CA ALA A 134 -3.17 -11.35 6.54
C ALA A 134 -4.60 -11.68 6.07
N MET A 135 -4.84 -11.66 4.75
CA MET A 135 -6.15 -12.01 4.17
C MET A 135 -6.56 -13.45 4.44
N LYS A 136 -5.59 -14.38 4.47
CA LYS A 136 -5.83 -15.81 4.72
C LYS A 136 -6.08 -16.10 6.19
N TRP A 137 -5.40 -15.42 7.12
CA TRP A 137 -5.56 -15.58 8.56
C TRP A 137 -6.82 -14.93 9.13
N PHE A 138 -7.35 -13.90 8.48
CA PHE A 138 -8.48 -13.11 8.98
C PHE A 138 -9.64 -13.05 7.99
N PRO A 139 -10.28 -14.18 7.64
CA PRO A 139 -11.42 -14.19 6.73
C PRO A 139 -12.63 -13.43 7.30
N ASP A 140 -12.71 -13.30 8.64
CA ASP A 140 -13.73 -12.56 9.40
C ASP A 140 -13.54 -11.05 9.39
N ARG A 141 -12.31 -10.56 9.16
CA ARG A 141 -11.90 -9.14 9.28
C ARG A 141 -10.79 -8.80 8.28
N ARG A 142 -10.95 -9.17 7.02
CA ARG A 142 -9.92 -9.01 5.99
C ARG A 142 -9.47 -7.56 5.85
N GLY A 143 -10.42 -6.62 5.82
CA GLY A 143 -10.12 -5.20 5.69
C GLY A 143 -9.25 -4.67 6.82
N LEU A 144 -9.62 -4.97 8.07
CA LEU A 144 -8.84 -4.58 9.24
C LEU A 144 -7.44 -5.19 9.21
N ALA A 145 -7.32 -6.51 8.95
CA ALA A 145 -6.04 -7.20 8.96
C ALA A 145 -5.09 -6.68 7.87
N VAL A 146 -5.59 -6.50 6.65
CA VAL A 146 -4.82 -5.89 5.54
C VAL A 146 -4.46 -4.45 5.88
N GLY A 147 -5.39 -3.68 6.44
CA GLY A 147 -5.16 -2.30 6.86
C GLY A 147 -4.06 -2.18 7.90
N ILE A 148 -4.07 -3.00 8.95
CA ILE A 148 -3.01 -3.04 9.98
C ILE A 148 -1.67 -3.44 9.36
N THR A 149 -1.66 -4.47 8.49
CA THR A 149 -0.44 -4.91 7.79
C THR A 149 0.13 -3.79 6.93
N ALA A 150 -0.71 -3.14 6.14
CA ALA A 150 -0.31 -2.05 5.27
C ALA A 150 0.12 -0.79 6.05
N ALA A 151 -0.49 -0.52 7.23
CA ALA A 151 -0.07 0.58 8.11
C ALA A 151 1.37 0.39 8.62
N GLY A 152 1.84 -0.86 8.78
CA GLY A 152 3.23 -1.17 9.09
C GLY A 152 4.22 -0.54 8.13
N PHE A 153 3.89 -0.48 6.83
CA PHE A 153 4.71 0.17 5.82
C PHE A 153 4.86 1.69 6.07
N GLY A 154 3.79 2.37 6.51
CA GLY A 154 3.87 3.79 6.92
C GLY A 154 4.59 3.99 8.26
N ALA A 155 4.28 3.15 9.26
CA ALA A 155 4.87 3.23 10.59
C ALA A 155 6.39 2.99 10.60
N GLY A 156 6.88 2.07 9.75
CA GLY A 156 8.30 1.78 9.61
C GLY A 156 9.10 3.01 9.17
N ALA A 157 8.58 3.77 8.20
CA ALA A 157 9.18 5.03 7.78
C ALA A 157 9.17 6.07 8.90
N ALA A 158 8.04 6.26 9.58
CA ALA A 158 7.92 7.22 10.67
C ALA A 158 8.94 6.97 11.79
N LEU A 159 9.19 5.70 12.14
CA LEU A 159 10.14 5.33 13.19
C LEU A 159 11.60 5.48 12.78
N THR A 160 11.91 5.37 11.49
CA THR A 160 13.29 5.24 11.03
C THR A 160 13.83 6.46 10.28
N VAL A 161 12.98 7.37 9.80
CA VAL A 161 13.40 8.60 9.11
C VAL A 161 14.34 9.45 9.95
N VAL A 162 14.03 9.65 11.24
CA VAL A 162 14.89 10.43 12.14
C VAL A 162 16.22 9.74 12.42
N PRO A 163 16.29 8.45 12.82
CA PRO A 163 17.55 7.71 12.92
C PRO A 163 18.38 7.71 11.65
N ILE A 164 17.77 7.50 10.48
CA ILE A 164 18.47 7.56 9.19
C ILE A 164 19.09 8.92 8.97
N LYS A 165 18.33 10.01 9.15
CA LYS A 165 18.81 11.38 8.98
C LYS A 165 19.98 11.69 9.90
N MET A 166 19.90 11.31 11.18
CA MET A 166 20.97 11.50 12.15
C MET A 166 22.22 10.73 11.78
N MET A 167 22.08 9.50 11.33
CA MET A 167 23.19 8.65 10.96
C MET A 167 23.87 9.12 9.67
N ILE A 168 23.10 9.57 8.67
CA ILE A 168 23.67 10.20 7.46
C ILE A 168 24.51 11.42 7.83
N ALA A 169 24.05 12.25 8.76
CA ALA A 169 24.79 13.42 9.21
C ALA A 169 26.07 13.08 9.99
N ALA A 170 26.06 11.99 10.74
CA ALA A 170 27.19 11.57 11.58
C ALA A 170 28.23 10.71 10.85
N GLN A 171 27.81 9.80 9.98
CA GLN A 171 28.67 8.76 9.39
C GLN A 171 28.57 8.66 7.86
N GLY A 172 27.74 9.50 7.24
CA GLY A 172 27.52 9.48 5.80
C GLY A 172 26.46 8.45 5.36
N TYR A 173 26.06 8.56 4.10
CA TYR A 173 24.99 7.74 3.53
C TYR A 173 25.38 6.28 3.34
N SER A 174 26.64 6.00 3.00
CA SER A 174 27.18 4.66 2.75
C SER A 174 27.10 3.78 4.02
N ALA A 175 27.62 4.28 5.15
CA ALA A 175 27.54 3.60 6.44
C ALA A 175 26.08 3.41 6.91
N THR A 176 25.22 4.37 6.60
CA THR A 176 23.78 4.30 6.88
C THR A 176 23.13 3.17 6.08
N PHE A 177 23.40 3.06 4.78
CA PHE A 177 22.93 1.96 3.95
C PHE A 177 23.37 0.61 4.51
N LEU A 178 24.65 0.46 4.87
CA LEU A 178 25.19 -0.80 5.43
C LEU A 178 24.48 -1.19 6.73
N LEU A 179 24.40 -0.28 7.70
CA LEU A 179 23.77 -0.60 8.98
C LEU A 179 22.30 -0.96 8.83
N PHE A 180 21.53 -0.12 8.15
CA PHE A 180 20.08 -0.37 7.97
C PHE A 180 19.84 -1.63 7.13
N GLY A 181 20.64 -1.87 6.09
CA GLY A 181 20.55 -3.08 5.27
C GLY A 181 20.78 -4.36 6.07
N ILE A 182 21.84 -4.40 6.87
CA ILE A 182 22.19 -5.58 7.70
C ILE A 182 21.12 -5.79 8.78
N VAL A 183 20.75 -4.74 9.52
CA VAL A 183 19.78 -4.84 10.61
C VAL A 183 18.40 -5.25 10.10
N GLN A 184 17.90 -4.58 9.05
CA GLN A 184 16.58 -4.89 8.48
C GLN A 184 16.55 -6.27 7.82
N GLY A 185 17.60 -6.62 7.07
CA GLY A 185 17.73 -7.96 6.49
C GLY A 185 17.77 -9.07 7.54
N PHE A 186 18.50 -8.86 8.65
CA PHE A 186 18.55 -9.80 9.76
C PHE A 186 17.17 -9.94 10.44
N ILE A 187 16.47 -8.84 10.72
CA ILE A 187 15.13 -8.88 11.30
C ILE A 187 14.17 -9.62 10.36
N LEU A 188 14.21 -9.33 9.06
CA LEU A 188 13.39 -10.03 8.06
C LEU A 188 13.68 -11.53 8.03
N PHE A 189 14.95 -11.91 8.11
CA PHE A 189 15.35 -13.33 8.16
C PHE A 189 14.78 -14.02 9.40
N VAL A 190 14.89 -13.42 10.58
CA VAL A 190 14.32 -13.95 11.82
C VAL A 190 12.80 -14.06 11.72
N ILE A 191 12.12 -13.01 11.27
CA ILE A 191 10.65 -12.99 11.09
C ILE A 191 10.20 -14.07 10.09
N ALA A 192 10.96 -14.30 9.02
CA ALA A 192 10.64 -15.33 8.04
C ALA A 192 10.45 -16.72 8.66
N TRP A 193 11.29 -17.08 9.64
CA TRP A 193 11.17 -18.38 10.35
C TRP A 193 9.91 -18.48 11.21
N MET A 194 9.38 -17.35 11.66
CA MET A 194 8.16 -17.29 12.50
C MET A 194 6.88 -17.19 11.66
N LEU A 195 6.99 -16.76 10.40
CA LEU A 195 5.84 -16.61 9.51
C LEU A 195 5.37 -17.96 8.96
N ARG A 196 4.05 -18.15 8.91
CA ARG A 196 3.37 -19.23 8.20
C ARG A 196 1.97 -18.81 7.76
N GLY A 197 1.44 -19.46 6.77
CA GLY A 197 0.01 -19.37 6.42
C GLY A 197 -0.86 -20.24 7.34
N PRO A 198 -2.17 -20.02 7.34
CA PRO A 198 -3.11 -20.81 8.11
C PRO A 198 -3.21 -22.23 7.53
N ARG A 199 -3.29 -23.22 8.43
CA ARG A 199 -3.61 -24.63 8.12
C ARG A 199 -5.11 -24.87 8.30
N PRO A 200 -5.66 -25.96 7.75
CA PRO A 200 -7.01 -26.37 8.07
C PRO A 200 -7.19 -26.48 9.60
N GLY A 201 -8.19 -25.78 10.13
CA GLY A 201 -8.47 -25.74 11.58
C GLY A 201 -7.83 -24.56 12.35
N ASP A 202 -6.84 -23.87 11.81
CA ASP A 202 -6.23 -22.70 12.48
C ASP A 202 -7.15 -21.46 12.46
N VAL A 203 -8.03 -21.39 11.48
CA VAL A 203 -8.95 -20.26 11.28
C VAL A 203 -10.35 -20.71 11.70
N PRO A 204 -11.06 -19.95 12.53
CA PRO A 204 -12.41 -20.29 12.94
C PRO A 204 -13.33 -20.38 11.71
N VAL A 205 -14.25 -21.34 11.73
CA VAL A 205 -15.35 -21.39 10.76
C VAL A 205 -16.18 -20.12 10.98
N VAL A 206 -16.09 -19.20 10.05
CA VAL A 206 -16.69 -17.88 10.18
C VAL A 206 -18.08 -17.92 9.58
N ILE A 207 -19.08 -17.61 10.40
CA ILE A 207 -20.36 -17.13 9.89
C ILE A 207 -20.07 -15.70 9.38
N VAL A 208 -19.82 -15.57 8.08
CA VAL A 208 -19.55 -14.27 7.46
C VAL A 208 -20.79 -13.40 7.66
N LYS A 209 -20.60 -12.19 8.18
CA LYS A 209 -21.71 -11.23 8.29
C LYS A 209 -22.29 -11.04 6.88
N LYS A 210 -23.62 -11.09 6.73
CA LYS A 210 -24.34 -10.90 5.43
C LYS A 210 -23.91 -9.63 4.66
N VAL A 211 -23.32 -8.68 5.37
CA VAL A 211 -22.87 -7.38 4.83
C VAL A 211 -21.66 -7.53 3.89
N VAL A 212 -20.73 -8.45 4.16
CA VAL A 212 -19.55 -8.67 3.33
C VAL A 212 -19.78 -9.91 2.47
N GLN A 213 -20.03 -9.71 1.18
CA GLN A 213 -20.20 -10.79 0.22
C GLN A 213 -18.85 -11.44 -0.09
N GLN A 214 -18.71 -12.71 0.21
CA GLN A 214 -17.51 -13.50 -0.09
C GLN A 214 -17.87 -14.65 -1.03
N SER A 215 -17.03 -14.87 -2.05
CA SER A 215 -17.20 -15.99 -2.97
C SER A 215 -16.83 -17.30 -2.28
N ALA A 216 -17.67 -18.32 -2.45
CA ALA A 216 -17.39 -19.69 -2.03
C ALA A 216 -16.32 -20.36 -2.93
N ARG A 217 -16.19 -19.91 -4.18
CA ARG A 217 -15.22 -20.41 -5.17
C ARG A 217 -13.93 -19.60 -5.12
N SER A 218 -12.80 -20.31 -5.24
CA SER A 218 -11.49 -19.68 -5.45
C SER A 218 -11.12 -19.68 -6.93
N PHE A 219 -10.92 -18.49 -7.49
CA PHE A 219 -10.53 -18.29 -8.89
C PHE A 219 -9.01 -18.33 -9.02
N THR A 220 -8.53 -19.04 -10.02
CA THR A 220 -7.13 -18.95 -10.44
C THR A 220 -6.84 -17.55 -11.02
N PRO A 221 -5.57 -17.11 -11.10
CA PRO A 221 -5.21 -15.84 -11.74
C PRO A 221 -5.76 -15.69 -13.17
N ARG A 222 -5.72 -16.77 -13.95
CA ARG A 222 -6.24 -16.80 -15.33
C ARG A 222 -7.75 -16.61 -15.38
N GLU A 223 -8.48 -17.31 -14.53
CA GLU A 223 -9.94 -17.16 -14.44
C GLU A 223 -10.31 -15.75 -13.98
N MET A 224 -9.59 -15.20 -13.00
CA MET A 224 -9.81 -13.83 -12.50
C MET A 224 -9.61 -12.80 -13.62
N LEU A 225 -8.49 -12.86 -14.34
CA LEU A 225 -8.18 -11.95 -15.46
C LEU A 225 -9.22 -12.02 -16.60
N ALA A 226 -9.94 -13.13 -16.74
CA ALA A 226 -11.02 -13.29 -17.72
C ALA A 226 -12.34 -12.63 -17.27
N THR A 227 -12.44 -12.17 -16.00
CA THR A 227 -13.67 -11.57 -15.48
C THR A 227 -13.72 -10.06 -15.70
N PRO A 228 -14.88 -9.48 -16.04
CA PRO A 228 -15.02 -8.02 -16.14
C PRO A 228 -14.89 -7.34 -14.76
N VAL A 229 -15.21 -8.04 -13.67
CA VAL A 229 -15.09 -7.50 -12.30
C VAL A 229 -13.64 -7.18 -11.95
N PHE A 230 -12.67 -8.01 -12.37
CA PHE A 230 -11.25 -7.73 -12.15
C PHE A 230 -10.82 -6.42 -12.83
N TRP A 231 -11.14 -6.24 -14.10
CA TRP A 231 -10.75 -5.06 -14.86
C TRP A 231 -11.43 -3.79 -14.36
N LEU A 232 -12.67 -3.92 -13.88
CA LEU A 232 -13.36 -2.82 -13.23
C LEU A 232 -12.64 -2.40 -11.93
N LEU A 233 -12.30 -3.35 -11.06
CA LEU A 233 -11.51 -3.09 -9.85
C LEU A 233 -10.14 -2.50 -10.20
N TYR A 234 -9.50 -2.98 -11.26
CA TYR A 234 -8.21 -2.49 -11.74
C TYR A 234 -8.29 -1.02 -12.15
N VAL A 235 -9.28 -0.66 -12.97
CA VAL A 235 -9.50 0.74 -13.40
C VAL A 235 -9.84 1.64 -12.22
N MET A 236 -10.71 1.20 -11.31
CA MET A 236 -11.04 1.96 -10.10
C MET A 236 -9.79 2.17 -9.23
N PHE A 237 -9.00 1.13 -9.01
CA PHE A 237 -7.76 1.24 -8.25
C PHE A 237 -6.75 2.17 -8.93
N PHE A 238 -6.58 2.05 -10.24
CA PHE A 238 -5.73 2.92 -11.06
C PHE A 238 -6.12 4.39 -10.89
N MET A 239 -7.40 4.73 -11.01
CA MET A 239 -7.88 6.11 -10.94
C MET A 239 -7.65 6.74 -9.56
N ILE A 240 -8.00 6.04 -8.49
CA ILE A 240 -7.77 6.56 -7.13
C ILE A 240 -6.28 6.60 -6.81
N SER A 241 -5.52 5.59 -7.26
CA SER A 241 -4.06 5.59 -7.08
C SER A 241 -3.41 6.76 -7.80
N ALA A 242 -3.83 7.07 -9.04
CA ALA A 242 -3.33 8.20 -9.82
C ALA A 242 -3.61 9.54 -9.12
N SER A 243 -4.84 9.75 -8.64
CA SER A 243 -5.20 10.99 -7.95
C SER A 243 -4.33 11.23 -6.71
N GLY A 244 -4.14 10.20 -5.88
CA GLY A 244 -3.32 10.31 -4.67
C GLY A 244 -1.83 10.45 -4.96
N LEU A 245 -1.28 9.75 -5.96
CA LEU A 245 0.13 9.89 -6.35
C LEU A 245 0.42 11.27 -6.92
N MET A 246 -0.50 11.86 -7.70
CA MET A 246 -0.37 13.23 -8.19
C MET A 246 -0.31 14.23 -7.01
N ALA A 247 -1.19 14.07 -6.01
CA ALA A 247 -1.15 14.92 -4.82
C ALA A 247 0.16 14.76 -4.04
N THR A 248 0.57 13.51 -3.79
CA THR A 248 1.79 13.20 -3.03
C THR A 248 3.05 13.75 -3.69
N ALA A 249 3.19 13.56 -4.99
CA ALA A 249 4.38 13.98 -5.73
C ALA A 249 4.51 15.49 -5.86
N GLN A 250 3.38 16.21 -5.86
CA GLN A 250 3.33 17.64 -6.17
C GLN A 250 3.07 18.54 -4.95
N LEU A 251 2.86 17.98 -3.75
CA LEU A 251 2.43 18.74 -2.57
C LEU A 251 3.35 19.93 -2.24
N ALA A 252 4.67 19.73 -2.33
CA ALA A 252 5.66 20.76 -2.08
C ALA A 252 5.62 21.88 -3.13
N LEU A 253 5.42 21.51 -4.41
CA LEU A 253 5.28 22.46 -5.51
C LEU A 253 3.99 23.27 -5.38
N ILE A 254 2.88 22.61 -5.06
CA ILE A 254 1.58 23.25 -4.82
C ILE A 254 1.70 24.26 -3.68
N ALA A 255 2.29 23.89 -2.54
CA ALA A 255 2.49 24.79 -1.42
C ALA A 255 3.39 25.97 -1.76
N SER A 256 4.40 25.74 -2.61
CA SER A 256 5.30 26.81 -3.11
C SER A 256 4.56 27.77 -4.04
N ASP A 257 3.81 27.26 -5.00
CA ASP A 257 3.04 28.07 -5.97
C ASP A 257 1.92 28.86 -5.26
N PHE A 258 1.35 28.34 -4.20
CA PHE A 258 0.40 29.04 -3.32
C PHE A 258 1.07 30.04 -2.37
N LYS A 259 2.43 30.11 -2.36
CA LYS A 259 3.24 30.99 -1.51
C LYS A 259 3.02 30.78 0.00
N ILE A 260 2.65 29.59 0.41
CA ILE A 260 2.37 29.23 1.80
C ILE A 260 3.40 28.28 2.43
N SER A 261 4.35 27.75 1.65
CA SER A 261 5.31 26.71 2.09
C SER A 261 5.99 27.05 3.42
N ASN A 262 6.43 28.31 3.59
CA ASN A 262 7.21 28.79 4.72
C ASN A 262 6.37 29.54 5.78
N THR A 263 5.06 29.67 5.57
CA THR A 263 4.18 30.29 6.58
C THR A 263 4.19 29.47 7.84
N VAL A 264 4.51 30.10 8.97
CA VAL A 264 4.60 29.43 10.26
C VAL A 264 3.19 29.12 10.78
N LEU A 265 2.97 27.88 11.17
CA LEU A 265 1.74 27.39 11.78
C LEU A 265 2.00 26.93 13.22
N PHE A 266 1.45 25.78 13.56
CA PHE A 266 1.49 25.20 14.88
C PHE A 266 2.93 24.80 15.33
N LEU A 267 3.32 25.10 16.57
CA LEU A 267 4.64 24.78 17.16
C LEU A 267 5.84 25.35 16.39
N GLY A 268 5.66 26.42 15.63
CA GLY A 268 6.74 27.01 14.83
C GLY A 268 7.09 26.26 13.55
N GLY A 269 6.33 25.23 13.20
CA GLY A 269 6.48 24.48 11.96
C GLY A 269 5.96 25.26 10.72
N SER A 270 6.65 25.15 9.59
CA SER A 270 6.15 25.70 8.34
C SER A 270 4.93 24.90 7.84
N THR A 271 4.04 25.53 7.07
CA THR A 271 2.83 24.91 6.50
C THR A 271 3.16 23.59 5.79
N LEU A 272 4.20 23.59 4.95
CA LEU A 272 4.61 22.37 4.24
C LEU A 272 5.09 21.27 5.19
N ALA A 273 5.88 21.60 6.21
CA ALA A 273 6.38 20.62 7.16
C ALA A 273 5.23 20.00 7.99
N VAL A 274 4.30 20.85 8.45
CA VAL A 274 3.11 20.40 9.19
C VAL A 274 2.22 19.53 8.29
N ALA A 275 1.96 19.95 7.05
CA ALA A 275 1.16 19.16 6.09
C ALA A 275 1.78 17.78 5.87
N LEU A 276 3.07 17.69 5.57
CA LEU A 276 3.75 16.41 5.31
C LEU A 276 3.68 15.46 6.51
N VAL A 277 3.81 15.96 7.74
CA VAL A 277 3.69 15.12 8.95
C VAL A 277 2.26 14.63 9.12
N VAL A 278 1.28 15.53 9.05
CA VAL A 278 -0.14 15.21 9.23
C VAL A 278 -0.61 14.24 8.14
N ASP A 279 -0.24 14.48 6.89
CA ASP A 279 -0.59 13.63 5.75
C ASP A 279 -0.11 12.19 5.92
N ASN A 280 1.13 11.99 6.36
CA ASN A 280 1.68 10.67 6.60
C ASN A 280 0.97 9.94 7.76
N VAL A 281 0.67 10.65 8.85
CA VAL A 281 -0.10 10.11 9.97
C VAL A 281 -1.50 9.71 9.53
N MET A 282 -2.19 10.58 8.80
CA MET A 282 -3.54 10.34 8.30
C MET A 282 -3.58 9.18 7.28
N ASN A 283 -2.62 9.11 6.38
CA ASN A 283 -2.48 8.00 5.43
C ASN A 283 -2.26 6.65 6.14
N GLY A 284 -1.38 6.64 7.15
CA GLY A 284 -1.13 5.44 7.95
C GLY A 284 -2.36 4.98 8.74
N ALA A 285 -3.02 5.92 9.42
CA ALA A 285 -4.22 5.67 10.23
C ALA A 285 -5.44 5.26 9.38
N ALA A 286 -5.56 5.78 8.18
CA ALA A 286 -6.65 5.49 7.25
C ALA A 286 -6.79 3.99 6.94
N ARG A 287 -5.67 3.31 6.78
CA ARG A 287 -5.64 1.90 6.35
C ARG A 287 -6.36 0.96 7.32
N PRO A 288 -6.03 0.89 8.62
CA PRO A 288 -6.77 0.08 9.57
C PRO A 288 -8.19 0.62 9.81
N PHE A 289 -8.38 1.95 9.82
CA PHE A 289 -9.68 2.57 10.04
C PHE A 289 -10.69 2.16 8.96
N PHE A 290 -10.43 2.46 7.70
CA PHE A 290 -11.32 2.09 6.61
C PHE A 290 -11.38 0.58 6.38
N GLY A 291 -10.30 -0.14 6.66
CA GLY A 291 -10.31 -1.59 6.69
C GLY A 291 -11.35 -2.14 7.67
N TRP A 292 -11.37 -1.62 8.89
CA TRP A 292 -12.36 -1.95 9.92
C TRP A 292 -13.78 -1.51 9.52
N VAL A 293 -13.94 -0.27 9.04
CA VAL A 293 -15.24 0.24 8.56
C VAL A 293 -15.80 -0.67 7.48
N SER A 294 -14.97 -1.07 6.52
CA SER A 294 -15.39 -1.93 5.41
C SER A 294 -15.82 -3.34 5.83
N ASP A 295 -15.30 -3.83 6.94
CA ASP A 295 -15.72 -5.09 7.53
C ASP A 295 -17.10 -4.97 8.26
N GLN A 296 -17.53 -3.73 8.60
CA GLN A 296 -18.81 -3.48 9.27
C GLN A 296 -19.94 -3.14 8.29
N ILE A 297 -19.68 -2.24 7.33
CA ILE A 297 -20.71 -1.70 6.42
C ILE A 297 -20.61 -2.24 4.98
N GLY A 298 -19.55 -2.99 4.67
CA GLY A 298 -19.29 -3.55 3.34
C GLY A 298 -18.29 -2.75 2.51
N ARG A 299 -17.70 -3.43 1.52
CA ARG A 299 -16.59 -2.87 0.70
C ARG A 299 -17.07 -1.69 -0.15
N GLU A 300 -18.14 -1.89 -0.90
CA GLU A 300 -18.66 -0.87 -1.81
C GLU A 300 -19.17 0.37 -1.06
N GLN A 301 -19.82 0.20 0.09
CA GLN A 301 -20.30 1.32 0.90
C GLN A 301 -19.15 2.18 1.40
N THR A 302 -18.08 1.52 1.86
CA THR A 302 -16.87 2.21 2.31
C THR A 302 -16.18 2.95 1.17
N MET A 303 -16.08 2.35 -0.02
CA MET A 303 -15.55 3.01 -1.23
C MET A 303 -16.36 4.28 -1.56
N ILE A 304 -17.71 4.19 -1.52
CA ILE A 304 -18.58 5.33 -1.79
C ILE A 304 -18.31 6.49 -0.83
N ILE A 305 -18.24 6.21 0.47
CA ILE A 305 -18.00 7.24 1.50
C ILE A 305 -16.61 7.87 1.33
N ALA A 306 -15.59 7.04 1.26
CA ALA A 306 -14.22 7.49 1.26
C ALA A 306 -13.87 8.26 -0.02
N PHE A 307 -14.22 7.74 -1.19
CA PHE A 307 -13.91 8.44 -2.46
C PHE A 307 -14.78 9.67 -2.69
N SER A 308 -16.01 9.70 -2.16
CA SER A 308 -16.81 10.95 -2.14
C SER A 308 -16.13 12.02 -1.29
N LEU A 309 -15.68 11.65 -0.08
CA LEU A 309 -14.93 12.57 0.79
C LEU A 309 -13.61 13.01 0.14
N GLY A 310 -12.90 12.10 -0.53
CA GLY A 310 -11.69 12.40 -1.30
C GLY A 310 -11.94 13.41 -2.42
N GLY A 311 -12.96 13.17 -3.25
CA GLY A 311 -13.34 14.08 -4.33
C GLY A 311 -13.71 15.48 -3.83
N ILE A 312 -14.50 15.56 -2.74
CA ILE A 312 -14.81 16.84 -2.10
C ILE A 312 -13.55 17.53 -1.58
N SER A 313 -12.62 16.76 -0.96
CA SER A 313 -11.38 17.31 -0.40
C SER A 313 -10.47 17.91 -1.49
N TYR A 314 -10.41 17.29 -2.68
CA TYR A 314 -9.68 17.87 -3.83
C TYR A 314 -10.31 19.19 -4.30
N LEU A 315 -11.64 19.28 -4.40
CA LEU A 315 -12.33 20.54 -4.76
C LEU A 315 -12.04 21.64 -3.74
N LEU A 316 -12.12 21.30 -2.45
CA LEU A 316 -11.88 22.25 -1.38
C LEU A 316 -10.41 22.69 -1.31
N LEU A 317 -9.47 21.78 -1.56
CA LEU A 317 -8.05 22.13 -1.68
C LEU A 317 -7.80 23.08 -2.85
N GLY A 318 -8.44 22.84 -4.00
CA GLY A 318 -8.34 23.72 -5.17
C GLY A 318 -8.93 25.10 -4.95
N SER A 319 -9.98 25.20 -4.13
CA SER A 319 -10.69 26.46 -3.88
C SER A 319 -10.12 27.27 -2.72
N TYR A 320 -9.64 26.62 -1.67
CA TYR A 320 -9.22 27.24 -0.41
C TYR A 320 -7.77 26.96 -0.02
N GLY A 321 -7.02 26.20 -0.81
CA GLY A 321 -5.67 25.76 -0.48
C GLY A 321 -4.62 26.88 -0.39
N THR A 322 -4.92 28.10 -0.80
CA THR A 322 -4.08 29.29 -0.57
C THR A 322 -4.06 29.72 0.90
N ASN A 323 -5.03 29.26 1.71
CA ASN A 323 -5.00 29.43 3.15
C ASN A 323 -4.17 28.29 3.78
N PRO A 324 -3.14 28.59 4.60
CA PRO A 324 -2.26 27.57 5.16
C PRO A 324 -2.98 26.47 5.98
N TRP A 325 -3.97 26.82 6.78
CA TRP A 325 -4.74 25.86 7.57
C TRP A 325 -5.65 25.01 6.70
N ALA A 326 -6.34 25.62 5.73
CA ALA A 326 -7.17 24.89 4.77
C ALA A 326 -6.32 23.91 3.95
N PHE A 327 -5.11 24.31 3.55
CA PHE A 327 -4.16 23.44 2.85
C PHE A 327 -3.85 22.19 3.66
N VAL A 328 -3.44 22.34 4.93
CA VAL A 328 -3.11 21.20 5.80
C VAL A 328 -4.34 20.30 6.02
N ILE A 329 -5.51 20.88 6.29
CA ILE A 329 -6.72 20.09 6.57
C ILE A 329 -7.16 19.30 5.34
N PHE A 330 -7.24 19.94 4.17
CA PHE A 330 -7.74 19.26 2.97
C PHE A 330 -6.71 18.30 2.37
N ALA A 331 -5.41 18.61 2.44
CA ALA A 331 -4.36 17.66 2.11
C ALA A 331 -4.45 16.42 3.03
N ALA A 332 -4.55 16.61 4.34
CA ALA A 332 -4.71 15.52 5.29
C ALA A 332 -5.93 14.63 5.00
N LEU A 333 -7.08 15.22 4.65
CA LEU A 333 -8.27 14.48 4.25
C LEU A 333 -8.06 13.70 2.93
N ILE A 334 -7.37 14.27 1.96
CA ILE A 334 -6.99 13.57 0.72
C ILE A 334 -6.15 12.34 1.06
N PHE A 335 -5.12 12.48 1.88
CA PHE A 335 -4.25 11.38 2.27
C PHE A 335 -4.96 10.35 3.14
N PHE A 336 -5.90 10.78 3.99
CA PHE A 336 -6.74 9.89 4.77
C PHE A 336 -7.66 9.04 3.87
N THR A 337 -8.31 9.65 2.90
CA THR A 337 -9.21 8.94 1.99
C THR A 337 -8.48 8.14 0.91
N TRP A 338 -7.22 8.47 0.62
CA TRP A 338 -6.39 7.73 -0.33
C TRP A 338 -5.71 6.50 0.30
N GLY A 339 -5.29 6.57 1.58
CA GLY A 339 -4.58 5.49 2.26
C GLY A 339 -5.37 4.17 2.30
N GLU A 340 -6.67 4.24 2.27
CA GLU A 340 -7.58 3.09 2.34
C GLU A 340 -7.48 2.12 1.15
N ILE A 341 -7.08 2.59 -0.04
CA ILE A 341 -7.00 1.73 -1.24
C ILE A 341 -6.14 0.49 -1.00
N PHE A 342 -5.14 0.60 -0.14
CA PHE A 342 -4.23 -0.48 0.21
C PHE A 342 -4.84 -1.52 1.17
N SER A 343 -5.99 -1.25 1.74
CA SER A 343 -6.78 -2.20 2.52
C SER A 343 -8.05 -2.66 1.80
N LEU A 344 -8.78 -1.75 1.15
CA LEU A 344 -10.05 -2.03 0.50
C LEU A 344 -9.91 -2.88 -0.77
N PHE A 345 -9.05 -2.51 -1.69
CA PHE A 345 -8.95 -3.22 -2.97
C PHE A 345 -8.43 -4.66 -2.82
N PRO A 346 -7.35 -4.94 -2.03
CA PRO A 346 -6.93 -6.32 -1.80
C PRO A 346 -7.99 -7.16 -1.09
N SER A 347 -8.69 -6.59 -0.10
CA SER A 347 -9.77 -7.28 0.60
C SER A 347 -10.95 -7.56 -0.31
N THR A 348 -11.36 -6.58 -1.14
CA THR A 348 -12.43 -6.75 -2.12
C THR A 348 -12.07 -7.80 -3.18
N CYS A 349 -10.82 -7.79 -3.65
CA CYS A 349 -10.31 -8.81 -4.57
C CYS A 349 -10.42 -10.21 -3.98
N THR A 350 -9.95 -10.39 -2.73
CA THR A 350 -10.02 -11.69 -2.06
C THR A 350 -11.45 -12.13 -1.74
N ASP A 351 -12.32 -11.19 -1.34
CA ASP A 351 -13.74 -11.46 -1.11
C ASP A 351 -14.47 -11.88 -2.41
N THR A 352 -14.02 -11.37 -3.55
CA THR A 352 -14.63 -11.63 -4.87
C THR A 352 -14.10 -12.90 -5.52
N PHE A 353 -12.80 -13.18 -5.37
CA PHE A 353 -12.12 -14.26 -6.10
C PHE A 353 -11.65 -15.41 -5.22
N GLY A 354 -11.93 -15.34 -3.92
CA GLY A 354 -11.65 -16.40 -2.94
C GLY A 354 -10.21 -16.41 -2.40
N PRO A 355 -9.98 -17.16 -1.29
CA PRO A 355 -8.74 -17.06 -0.51
C PRO A 355 -7.57 -17.90 -1.02
N LYS A 356 -7.80 -18.93 -1.86
CA LYS A 356 -6.74 -19.89 -2.25
C LYS A 356 -5.58 -19.23 -2.98
N TYR A 357 -5.89 -18.32 -3.90
CA TYR A 357 -4.92 -17.58 -4.70
C TYR A 357 -4.88 -16.10 -4.32
N ALA A 358 -5.25 -15.77 -3.07
CA ALA A 358 -5.42 -14.39 -2.63
C ALA A 358 -4.15 -13.56 -2.81
N THR A 359 -2.96 -14.13 -2.57
CA THR A 359 -1.69 -13.43 -2.65
C THR A 359 -1.40 -12.99 -4.07
N VAL A 360 -1.46 -13.89 -5.04
CA VAL A 360 -1.18 -13.57 -6.44
C VAL A 360 -2.29 -12.71 -7.06
N ASN A 361 -3.55 -12.98 -6.73
CA ASN A 361 -4.68 -12.23 -7.27
C ASN A 361 -4.67 -10.77 -6.81
N ALA A 362 -4.43 -10.52 -5.51
CA ALA A 362 -4.27 -9.16 -4.98
C ALA A 362 -3.02 -8.47 -5.53
N ALA A 363 -1.93 -9.21 -5.74
CA ALA A 363 -0.71 -8.68 -6.34
C ALA A 363 -0.90 -8.25 -7.79
N LEU A 364 -1.67 -9.01 -8.59
CA LEU A 364 -2.05 -8.59 -9.95
C LEU A 364 -2.87 -7.30 -9.93
N LEU A 365 -3.81 -7.17 -9.01
CA LEU A 365 -4.57 -5.94 -8.85
C LEU A 365 -3.68 -4.76 -8.43
N TYR A 366 -2.69 -5.00 -7.58
CA TYR A 366 -1.75 -4.00 -7.08
C TYR A 366 -0.88 -3.37 -8.18
N THR A 367 -0.69 -4.06 -9.33
CA THR A 367 0.02 -3.50 -10.49
C THR A 367 -0.63 -2.23 -11.03
N ALA A 368 -1.91 -1.99 -10.74
CA ALA A 368 -2.61 -0.75 -11.07
C ALA A 368 -1.94 0.48 -10.43
N LYS A 369 -1.35 0.36 -9.23
CA LYS A 369 -0.56 1.42 -8.60
C LYS A 369 0.67 1.78 -9.46
N GLY A 370 1.40 0.78 -9.93
CA GLY A 370 2.57 1.00 -10.80
C GLY A 370 2.19 1.66 -12.12
N ALA A 371 1.09 1.20 -12.73
CA ALA A 371 0.57 1.80 -13.95
C ALA A 371 0.13 3.26 -13.73
N SER A 372 -0.53 3.55 -12.60
CA SER A 372 -1.00 4.90 -12.26
C SER A 372 0.14 5.91 -12.02
N ALA A 373 1.32 5.45 -11.60
CA ALA A 373 2.48 6.30 -11.41
C ALA A 373 2.95 6.96 -12.72
N LEU A 374 2.64 6.36 -13.87
CA LEU A 374 2.92 6.95 -15.18
C LEU A 374 2.11 8.23 -15.46
N LEU A 375 1.00 8.44 -14.75
CA LEU A 375 0.19 9.66 -14.87
C LEU A 375 0.72 10.83 -14.03
N VAL A 376 1.65 10.61 -13.10
CA VAL A 376 2.18 11.67 -12.23
C VAL A 376 2.80 12.84 -13.02
N PRO A 377 3.62 12.62 -14.08
CA PRO A 377 4.15 13.71 -14.89
C PRO A 377 3.06 14.52 -15.60
N PHE A 378 1.93 13.91 -15.95
CA PHE A 378 0.82 14.61 -16.61
C PHE A 378 0.16 15.68 -15.73
N ALA A 379 0.29 15.60 -14.40
CA ALA A 379 -0.15 16.67 -13.51
C ALA A 379 0.57 17.99 -13.80
N ASN A 380 1.89 17.93 -14.08
CA ASN A 380 2.67 19.12 -14.45
C ASN A 380 2.28 19.64 -15.82
N VAL A 381 2.12 18.76 -16.81
CA VAL A 381 1.66 19.13 -18.16
C VAL A 381 0.31 19.81 -18.11
N LEU A 382 -0.63 19.28 -17.32
CA LEU A 382 -1.95 19.87 -17.16
C LEU A 382 -1.87 21.25 -16.46
N LYS A 383 -1.06 21.36 -15.41
CA LYS A 383 -0.80 22.62 -14.70
C LYS A 383 -0.16 23.67 -15.63
N GLU A 384 0.82 23.29 -16.44
CA GLU A 384 1.48 24.19 -17.40
C GLU A 384 0.51 24.65 -18.50
N ALA A 385 -0.26 23.72 -19.06
CA ALA A 385 -1.24 24.02 -20.11
C ALA A 385 -2.38 24.94 -19.64
N THR A 386 -2.78 24.85 -18.37
CA THR A 386 -3.92 25.62 -17.81
C THR A 386 -3.49 26.79 -16.93
N GLY A 387 -2.22 26.87 -16.57
CA GLY A 387 -1.68 27.86 -15.64
C GLY A 387 -2.11 27.68 -14.18
N SER A 388 -2.81 26.59 -13.82
CA SER A 388 -3.40 26.43 -12.50
C SER A 388 -3.40 24.98 -11.99
N TRP A 389 -3.12 24.80 -10.70
CA TRP A 389 -3.30 23.54 -9.99
C TRP A 389 -4.78 23.13 -9.85
N TYR A 390 -5.69 24.09 -9.98
CA TYR A 390 -7.13 23.79 -9.90
C TYR A 390 -7.57 22.73 -10.92
N SER A 391 -7.01 22.77 -12.13
CA SER A 391 -7.31 21.78 -13.18
C SER A 391 -6.85 20.36 -12.79
N VAL A 392 -5.70 20.26 -12.11
CA VAL A 392 -5.19 18.98 -11.58
C VAL A 392 -6.12 18.45 -10.48
N PHE A 393 -6.55 19.32 -9.57
CA PHE A 393 -7.50 18.94 -8.52
C PHE A 393 -8.86 18.56 -9.08
N LEU A 394 -9.35 19.27 -10.10
CA LEU A 394 -10.59 18.93 -10.78
C LEU A 394 -10.51 17.55 -11.46
N ALA A 395 -9.40 17.24 -12.12
CA ALA A 395 -9.17 15.91 -12.69
C ALA A 395 -9.19 14.83 -11.62
N ALA A 396 -8.51 15.04 -10.48
CA ALA A 396 -8.54 14.13 -9.35
C ALA A 396 -9.95 13.97 -8.76
N THR A 397 -10.71 15.06 -8.66
CA THR A 397 -12.11 15.06 -8.24
C THR A 397 -12.99 14.20 -9.16
N ILE A 398 -12.86 14.40 -10.46
CA ILE A 398 -13.59 13.63 -11.47
C ILE A 398 -13.27 12.15 -11.34
N MET A 399 -11.98 11.78 -11.19
CA MET A 399 -11.57 10.39 -10.98
C MET A 399 -12.23 9.79 -9.73
N ASN A 400 -12.25 10.50 -8.61
CA ASN A 400 -12.86 10.04 -7.37
C ASN A 400 -14.38 9.82 -7.53
N PHE A 401 -15.12 10.79 -8.06
CA PHE A 401 -16.57 10.65 -8.25
C PHE A 401 -16.94 9.63 -9.33
N LEU A 402 -16.11 9.47 -10.36
CA LEU A 402 -16.31 8.40 -11.33
C LEU A 402 -16.16 7.02 -10.69
N VAL A 403 -15.20 6.85 -9.78
CA VAL A 403 -15.06 5.59 -9.02
C VAL A 403 -16.25 5.37 -8.08
N VAL A 404 -16.80 6.43 -7.46
CA VAL A 404 -18.05 6.33 -6.70
C VAL A 404 -19.21 5.84 -7.58
N PHE A 405 -19.36 6.45 -8.76
CA PHE A 405 -20.36 6.02 -9.74
C PHE A 405 -20.18 4.55 -10.13
N LEU A 406 -18.94 4.15 -10.47
CA LEU A 406 -18.62 2.77 -10.83
C LEU A 406 -18.88 1.80 -9.66
N ALA A 407 -18.63 2.20 -8.42
CA ALA A 407 -18.88 1.38 -7.24
C ALA A 407 -20.38 1.10 -7.06
N ILE A 408 -21.23 2.12 -7.24
CA ILE A 408 -22.69 2.02 -7.04
C ILE A 408 -23.34 1.25 -8.19
N PHE A 409 -23.09 1.68 -9.43
CA PHE A 409 -23.89 1.28 -10.58
C PHE A 409 -23.29 0.10 -11.36
N VAL A 410 -22.01 -0.18 -11.20
CA VAL A 410 -21.34 -1.22 -11.98
C VAL A 410 -20.74 -2.32 -11.08
N LEU A 411 -19.92 -1.98 -10.09
CA LEU A 411 -19.23 -2.99 -9.27
C LEU A 411 -20.22 -3.81 -8.43
N ARG A 412 -21.11 -3.11 -7.73
CA ARG A 412 -22.07 -3.76 -6.83
C ARG A 412 -22.99 -4.76 -7.56
N PRO A 413 -23.64 -4.43 -8.67
CA PRO A 413 -24.45 -5.40 -9.42
C PRO A 413 -23.61 -6.51 -10.05
N LEU A 414 -22.43 -6.22 -10.62
CA LEU A 414 -21.57 -7.24 -11.23
C LEU A 414 -21.09 -8.28 -10.21
N ARG A 415 -20.64 -7.84 -9.02
CA ARG A 415 -20.24 -8.77 -7.96
C ARG A 415 -21.40 -9.63 -7.48
N ARG A 416 -22.60 -9.07 -7.37
CA ARG A 416 -23.80 -9.84 -7.01
C ARG A 416 -24.13 -10.90 -8.05
N SER A 417 -24.11 -10.54 -9.32
CA SER A 417 -24.33 -11.47 -10.43
C SER A 417 -23.28 -12.59 -10.47
N GLN A 418 -22.00 -12.26 -10.29
CA GLN A 418 -20.91 -13.24 -10.26
C GLN A 418 -21.07 -14.21 -9.09
N ASN A 419 -21.41 -13.73 -7.88
CA ASN A 419 -21.60 -14.56 -6.72
C ASN A 419 -22.84 -15.47 -6.87
N ALA A 420 -23.94 -14.97 -7.43
CA ALA A 420 -25.14 -15.78 -7.71
C ALA A 420 -24.88 -16.89 -8.74
N ALA A 421 -24.01 -16.63 -9.74
CA ALA A 421 -23.62 -17.63 -10.72
C ALA A 421 -22.71 -18.73 -10.14
N VAL A 422 -21.96 -18.43 -9.07
CA VAL A 422 -21.05 -19.37 -8.40
C VAL A 422 -21.77 -20.17 -7.29
N ASP A 423 -22.78 -19.59 -6.65
CA ASP A 423 -23.58 -20.25 -5.61
C ASP A 423 -25.07 -20.06 -5.88
N PRO A 424 -25.69 -20.97 -6.68
CA PRO A 424 -27.11 -20.89 -7.04
C PRO A 424 -28.07 -20.92 -5.83
N MET A 425 -27.62 -21.44 -4.68
CA MET A 425 -28.44 -21.49 -3.46
C MET A 425 -28.60 -20.11 -2.78
N MET A 426 -27.69 -19.16 -3.02
CA MET A 426 -27.84 -17.78 -2.51
C MET A 426 -28.81 -16.92 -3.34
N GLY A 427 -29.08 -17.28 -4.60
CA GLY A 427 -29.97 -16.52 -5.49
C GLY A 427 -31.46 -16.68 -5.18
N GLN A 428 -31.87 -17.70 -4.43
CA GLN A 428 -33.30 -17.97 -4.12
C GLN A 428 -33.81 -17.21 -2.88
N GLY A 429 -32.92 -16.62 -2.07
CA GLY A 429 -33.33 -15.89 -0.85
C GLY A 429 -33.68 -14.41 -1.04
N THR A 430 -33.41 -13.82 -2.18
CA THR A 430 -33.62 -12.36 -2.43
C THR A 430 -34.83 -12.04 -3.34
N ALA A 431 -35.60 -13.04 -3.76
CA ALA A 431 -36.82 -12.86 -4.55
C ALA A 431 -38.12 -12.89 -3.69
N ALA A 432 -37.99 -12.98 -2.36
CA ALA A 432 -39.12 -13.14 -1.43
C ALA A 432 -39.14 -12.11 -0.28
N GLU A 433 -38.53 -10.90 -0.46
CA GLU A 433 -38.76 -9.76 0.44
C GLU A 433 -39.04 -8.48 -0.36
#